data_bbac2f3ebb88417bb6eb7356277e4d4e
#
_entry.id   bbac2f3ebb88417bb6eb7356277e4d4e
#
_cell.length_a   1.000
_cell.length_b   1.000
_cell.length_c   1.000
_cell.angle_alpha   90.00
_cell.angle_beta   90.00
_cell.angle_gamma   90.00
#
_symmetry.space_group_name_H-M   'P 1'
#
loop_
_entity.id
_entity.type
_entity.pdbx_description
1 polymer ?
#
loop_
_entity_poly.entity_id
_entity_poly.type
_entity_poly.pdbx_seq_one_letter_code
_entity_poly.pdbx_strand_id
1 'polypeptide(L)'
;MIYLFDSMTNIVMITTLTNLRFMCQPEVQLFADGTFKYCAKFFYQMYTIHAYKNEQYVQCAYFLLPCKSRECYIQMFQHLIDACTENELSLNPSCLHLDFEISVHEAAKHFCPNVSVKACQFHLSKAWYRKIQSIGLAKEYKDKESPTADWLKVFFGLSFLEPVEVEECFVFDLFSEAPDCEKAVKFADYVLKTYVCSDSAVFPPQIWAESNIEGIRTTNGCESFHNQFGSMFYSTHPNIFDFLKKIKCTQTKTYLKIRATKTPVLLAKRDREIVQKKRELQDQYKNGQLSRVEYVKQMTFKVLSPS
;
A
#
# COMPACT_ATOMS: atom_id res chain seq x y z
N MET A 1 -26.66 -6.39 5.36
CA MET A 1 -25.62 -5.40 5.56
C MET A 1 -25.56 -5.10 7.04
N ILE A 2 -24.39 -5.10 7.62
CA ILE A 2 -24.14 -4.78 9.03
C ILE A 2 -23.74 -3.31 9.06
N TYR A 3 -24.44 -2.52 9.87
CA TYR A 3 -24.11 -1.15 10.17
C TYR A 3 -23.82 -1.05 11.65
N LEU A 4 -22.65 -0.57 12.01
CA LEU A 4 -22.31 -0.20 13.37
C LEU A 4 -22.10 1.32 13.39
N PHE A 5 -22.77 1.99 14.29
CA PHE A 5 -22.50 3.38 14.62
C PHE A 5 -22.18 3.44 16.11
N ASP A 6 -20.96 3.85 16.41
CA ASP A 6 -20.54 4.11 17.79
C ASP A 6 -20.64 5.61 18.06
N SER A 7 -21.61 6.00 18.87
CA SER A 7 -21.86 7.39 19.23
C SER A 7 -20.77 8.00 20.14
N MET A 8 -19.98 7.17 20.80
CA MET A 8 -18.89 7.65 21.67
C MET A 8 -17.67 8.07 20.84
N THR A 9 -17.36 7.30 19.79
CA THR A 9 -16.20 7.55 18.91
C THR A 9 -16.59 8.25 17.61
N ASN A 10 -17.89 8.34 17.29
CA ASN A 10 -18.40 8.84 16.01
C ASN A 10 -17.87 8.06 14.80
N ILE A 11 -17.57 6.78 14.95
CA ILE A 11 -17.14 5.88 13.88
C ILE A 11 -18.35 5.14 13.32
N VAL A 12 -18.45 5.07 12.00
CA VAL A 12 -19.42 4.22 11.31
C VAL A 12 -18.67 3.11 10.60
N MET A 13 -19.02 1.85 10.87
CA MET A 13 -18.57 0.69 10.10
C MET A 13 -19.71 0.14 9.26
N ILE A 14 -19.44 -0.19 8.00
CA ILE A 14 -20.37 -0.81 7.07
C ILE A 14 -19.72 -2.05 6.46
N THR A 15 -20.33 -3.21 6.68
CA THR A 15 -19.85 -4.49 6.15
C THR A 15 -21.02 -5.45 5.94
N THR A 16 -20.75 -6.73 5.67
CA THR A 16 -21.72 -7.82 5.62
C THR A 16 -21.10 -9.08 6.20
N LEU A 17 -21.93 -10.00 6.71
CA LEU A 17 -21.44 -11.29 7.21
C LEU A 17 -20.65 -12.06 6.14
N THR A 18 -21.06 -11.98 4.86
CA THR A 18 -20.33 -12.60 3.75
C THR A 18 -18.93 -12.01 3.59
N ASN A 19 -18.80 -10.68 3.74
CA ASN A 19 -17.51 -9.99 3.66
C ASN A 19 -16.62 -10.35 4.85
N LEU A 20 -17.17 -10.40 6.08
CA LEU A 20 -16.44 -10.83 7.28
C LEU A 20 -15.92 -12.25 7.10
N ARG A 21 -16.78 -13.19 6.69
CA ARG A 21 -16.38 -14.58 6.41
C ARG A 21 -15.29 -14.66 5.34
N PHE A 22 -15.32 -13.79 4.36
CA PHE A 22 -14.30 -13.78 3.32
C PHE A 22 -12.94 -13.26 3.85
N MET A 23 -12.94 -12.20 4.66
CA MET A 23 -11.71 -11.66 5.30
C MET A 23 -11.07 -12.66 6.27
N CYS A 24 -11.88 -13.50 6.92
CA CYS A 24 -11.41 -14.50 7.89
C CYS A 24 -10.98 -15.82 7.24
N GLN A 25 -10.95 -15.94 5.91
CA GLN A 25 -10.45 -17.15 5.25
C GLN A 25 -8.93 -17.29 5.40
N PRO A 26 -8.40 -18.53 5.41
CA PRO A 26 -6.95 -18.75 5.39
C PRO A 26 -6.28 -18.07 4.20
N GLU A 27 -5.02 -17.66 4.39
CA GLU A 27 -4.14 -17.06 3.36
C GLU A 27 -4.62 -15.73 2.78
N VAL A 28 -5.67 -15.14 3.33
CA VAL A 28 -6.12 -13.82 2.92
C VAL A 28 -5.12 -12.77 3.40
N GLN A 29 -4.73 -11.89 2.49
CA GLN A 29 -4.03 -10.65 2.81
C GLN A 29 -5.04 -9.51 2.84
N LEU A 30 -4.86 -8.59 3.80
CA LEU A 30 -5.69 -7.40 3.89
C LEU A 30 -4.93 -6.17 3.37
N PHE A 31 -5.65 -5.33 2.67
CA PHE A 31 -5.18 -4.04 2.18
C PHE A 31 -6.10 -2.97 2.71
N ALA A 32 -5.54 -1.95 3.33
CA ALA A 32 -6.32 -0.87 3.90
C ALA A 32 -5.82 0.49 3.40
N ASP A 33 -6.75 1.34 3.01
CA ASP A 33 -6.46 2.64 2.42
C ASP A 33 -7.57 3.64 2.72
N GLY A 34 -7.19 4.92 2.87
CA GLY A 34 -8.09 6.02 3.17
C GLY A 34 -8.30 6.97 2.00
N THR A 35 -9.52 7.49 1.87
CA THR A 35 -9.81 8.59 0.95
C THR A 35 -10.60 9.69 1.64
N PHE A 36 -10.23 10.94 1.35
CA PHE A 36 -10.88 12.12 1.93
C PHE A 36 -11.97 12.67 1.01
N LYS A 37 -11.69 12.69 -0.29
CA LYS A 37 -12.48 13.38 -1.31
C LYS A 37 -13.92 12.86 -1.43
N TYR A 38 -14.12 11.57 -1.28
CA TYR A 38 -15.40 10.90 -1.45
C TYR A 38 -15.96 10.34 -0.15
N CYS A 39 -15.46 10.81 0.99
CA CYS A 39 -16.05 10.57 2.29
C CYS A 39 -17.41 11.26 2.41
N ALA A 40 -18.36 10.64 3.10
CA ALA A 40 -19.65 11.26 3.38
C ALA A 40 -19.47 12.56 4.21
N LYS A 41 -20.33 13.56 3.93
CA LYS A 41 -20.34 14.81 4.66
C LYS A 41 -20.37 14.57 6.18
N PHE A 42 -19.66 15.40 6.95
CA PHE A 42 -19.45 15.35 8.40
C PHE A 42 -18.40 14.36 8.90
N PHE A 43 -17.83 13.51 8.04
CA PHE A 43 -16.70 12.67 8.39
C PHE A 43 -15.41 13.18 7.73
N TYR A 44 -14.28 12.90 8.38
CA TYR A 44 -12.98 13.34 7.90
C TYR A 44 -12.49 12.49 6.73
N GLN A 45 -12.63 11.15 6.84
CA GLN A 45 -12.23 10.23 5.79
C GLN A 45 -13.12 8.98 5.72
N MET A 46 -13.21 8.41 4.52
CA MET A 46 -13.62 7.03 4.32
C MET A 46 -12.38 6.16 4.31
N TYR A 47 -12.33 5.16 5.18
CA TYR A 47 -11.27 4.16 5.22
C TYR A 47 -11.84 2.82 4.78
N THR A 48 -11.14 2.11 3.88
CA THR A 48 -11.65 0.84 3.32
C THR A 48 -10.68 -0.29 3.59
N ILE A 49 -11.23 -1.46 3.90
CA ILE A 49 -10.47 -2.70 4.04
C ILE A 49 -10.87 -3.65 2.92
N HIS A 50 -9.86 -4.07 2.16
CA HIS A 50 -9.98 -5.01 1.05
C HIS A 50 -9.29 -6.31 1.43
N ALA A 51 -9.92 -7.42 1.10
CA ALA A 51 -9.29 -8.73 1.17
C ALA A 51 -8.76 -9.12 -0.21
N TYR A 52 -7.56 -9.68 -0.24
CA TYR A 52 -6.94 -10.17 -1.47
C TYR A 52 -6.81 -11.68 -1.41
N LYS A 53 -7.31 -12.33 -2.46
CA LYS A 53 -7.20 -13.78 -2.66
C LYS A 53 -7.33 -14.10 -4.15
N ASN A 54 -6.48 -15.01 -4.65
CA ASN A 54 -6.53 -15.49 -6.05
C ASN A 54 -6.58 -14.34 -7.07
N GLU A 55 -5.62 -13.42 -7.00
CA GLU A 55 -5.45 -12.27 -7.91
C GLU A 55 -6.62 -11.26 -7.90
N GLN A 56 -7.48 -11.28 -6.88
CA GLN A 56 -8.62 -10.37 -6.79
C GLN A 56 -8.64 -9.57 -5.50
N TYR A 57 -8.81 -8.25 -5.64
CA TYR A 57 -9.14 -7.35 -4.54
C TYR A 57 -10.64 -7.28 -4.34
N VAL A 58 -11.08 -7.61 -3.14
CA VAL A 58 -12.48 -7.58 -2.72
C VAL A 58 -12.64 -6.57 -1.60
N GLN A 59 -13.38 -5.50 -1.82
CA GLN A 59 -13.70 -4.53 -0.78
C GLN A 59 -14.66 -5.15 0.24
N CYS A 60 -14.24 -5.24 1.49
CA CYS A 60 -14.97 -5.98 2.51
C CYS A 60 -15.58 -5.10 3.60
N ALA A 61 -14.89 -4.04 4.02
CA ALA A 61 -15.40 -3.14 5.03
C ALA A 61 -15.15 -1.68 4.66
N TYR A 62 -16.05 -0.82 5.08
CA TYR A 62 -16.00 0.62 4.92
C TYR A 62 -16.14 1.26 6.29
N PHE A 63 -15.29 2.22 6.57
CA PHE A 63 -15.34 3.02 7.77
C PHE A 63 -15.48 4.49 7.41
N LEU A 64 -16.35 5.20 8.12
CA LEU A 64 -16.38 6.65 8.13
C LEU A 64 -15.77 7.10 9.44
N LEU A 65 -14.63 7.78 9.35
CA LEU A 65 -13.82 8.18 10.49
C LEU A 65 -13.88 9.68 10.71
N PRO A 66 -13.97 10.13 11.98
CA PRO A 66 -14.00 11.56 12.32
C PRO A 66 -12.61 12.21 12.24
N CYS A 67 -11.54 11.43 12.32
CA CYS A 67 -10.16 11.89 12.28
C CYS A 67 -9.22 10.78 11.83
N LYS A 68 -7.91 11.02 11.91
CA LYS A 68 -6.84 10.07 11.60
C LYS A 68 -5.83 9.91 12.74
N SER A 69 -6.30 10.04 13.98
CA SER A 69 -5.46 9.79 15.13
C SER A 69 -5.23 8.30 15.33
N ARG A 70 -4.17 7.95 16.05
CA ARG A 70 -3.86 6.58 16.46
C ARG A 70 -5.06 5.93 17.16
N GLU A 71 -5.68 6.65 18.09
CA GLU A 71 -6.84 6.20 18.86
C GLU A 71 -8.04 5.90 17.98
N CYS A 72 -8.28 6.74 16.96
CA CYS A 72 -9.36 6.52 15.99
C CYS A 72 -9.13 5.23 15.18
N TYR A 73 -7.89 4.97 14.73
CA TYR A 73 -7.57 3.71 14.04
C TYR A 73 -7.62 2.50 14.98
N ILE A 74 -7.24 2.65 16.24
CA ILE A 74 -7.41 1.61 17.26
C ILE A 74 -8.89 1.21 17.37
N GLN A 75 -9.78 2.18 17.56
CA GLN A 75 -11.22 1.93 17.65
C GLN A 75 -11.78 1.31 16.35
N MET A 76 -11.32 1.77 15.18
CA MET A 76 -11.70 1.20 13.89
C MET A 76 -11.37 -0.29 13.79
N PHE A 77 -10.15 -0.69 14.16
CA PHE A 77 -9.76 -2.11 14.16
C PHE A 77 -10.51 -2.91 15.23
N GLN A 78 -10.76 -2.32 16.42
CA GLN A 78 -11.53 -2.98 17.46
C GLN A 78 -12.94 -3.31 16.96
N HIS A 79 -13.65 -2.35 16.36
CA HIS A 79 -14.98 -2.60 15.80
C HIS A 79 -14.99 -3.72 14.75
N LEU A 80 -13.93 -3.83 13.94
CA LEU A 80 -13.82 -4.92 12.97
C LEU A 80 -13.66 -6.29 13.65
N ILE A 81 -12.79 -6.34 14.66
CA ILE A 81 -12.53 -7.59 15.42
C ILE A 81 -13.76 -8.00 16.20
N ASP A 82 -14.43 -7.06 16.85
CA ASP A 82 -15.67 -7.31 17.61
C ASP A 82 -16.76 -7.87 16.68
N ALA A 83 -16.96 -7.26 15.51
CA ALA A 83 -17.91 -7.75 14.53
C ALA A 83 -17.57 -9.16 14.01
N CYS A 84 -16.29 -9.51 13.89
CA CYS A 84 -15.89 -10.88 13.58
C CYS A 84 -16.22 -11.82 14.74
N THR A 85 -15.84 -11.48 15.96
CA THR A 85 -16.02 -12.29 17.17
C THR A 85 -17.50 -12.54 17.47
N GLU A 86 -18.35 -11.52 17.37
CA GLU A 86 -19.82 -11.63 17.53
C GLU A 86 -20.46 -12.58 16.53
N ASN A 87 -19.80 -12.83 15.40
CA ASN A 87 -20.26 -13.77 14.37
C ASN A 87 -19.45 -15.08 14.37
N GLU A 88 -18.77 -15.39 15.47
CA GLU A 88 -17.97 -16.62 15.65
C GLU A 88 -16.84 -16.75 14.59
N LEU A 89 -16.28 -15.62 14.15
CA LEU A 89 -15.20 -15.55 13.18
C LEU A 89 -13.92 -15.06 13.86
N SER A 90 -12.77 -15.55 13.40
CA SER A 90 -11.45 -15.08 13.81
C SER A 90 -10.75 -14.37 12.66
N LEU A 91 -10.44 -13.09 12.84
CA LEU A 91 -9.71 -12.30 11.86
C LEU A 91 -8.20 -12.48 12.05
N ASN A 92 -7.60 -13.29 11.21
CA ASN A 92 -6.16 -13.60 11.27
C ASN A 92 -5.53 -13.54 9.86
N PRO A 93 -5.36 -12.35 9.29
CA PRO A 93 -4.79 -12.20 7.96
C PRO A 93 -3.31 -12.60 7.96
N SER A 94 -2.83 -13.15 6.84
CA SER A 94 -1.41 -13.49 6.67
C SER A 94 -0.52 -12.24 6.58
N CYS A 95 -1.05 -11.14 6.05
CA CYS A 95 -0.38 -9.85 5.95
C CYS A 95 -1.41 -8.70 5.93
N LEU A 96 -1.02 -7.55 6.48
CA LEU A 96 -1.79 -6.31 6.43
C LEU A 96 -0.97 -5.22 5.72
N HIS A 97 -1.47 -4.79 4.56
CA HIS A 97 -0.84 -3.74 3.76
C HIS A 97 -1.49 -2.38 4.05
N LEU A 98 -0.67 -1.41 4.44
CA LEU A 98 -1.08 -0.05 4.82
C LEU A 98 -0.33 0.99 3.97
N ASP A 99 -0.77 2.24 4.02
CA ASP A 99 0.01 3.37 3.52
C ASP A 99 1.07 3.84 4.54
N PHE A 100 1.84 4.90 4.22
CA PHE A 100 2.88 5.44 5.09
C PHE A 100 2.30 6.48 6.08
N GLU A 101 1.35 6.06 6.89
CA GLU A 101 0.81 6.87 7.98
C GLU A 101 1.16 6.22 9.34
N ILE A 102 1.94 6.93 10.17
CA ILE A 102 2.44 6.40 11.46
C ILE A 102 1.28 5.91 12.34
N SER A 103 0.22 6.71 12.45
CA SER A 103 -0.90 6.43 13.34
C SER A 103 -1.59 5.09 13.04
N VAL A 104 -1.75 4.72 11.76
CA VAL A 104 -2.38 3.44 11.40
C VAL A 104 -1.42 2.26 11.60
N HIS A 105 -0.11 2.45 11.37
CA HIS A 105 0.89 1.42 11.67
C HIS A 105 0.97 1.11 13.16
N GLU A 106 0.96 2.13 14.01
CA GLU A 106 0.94 1.95 15.47
C GLU A 106 -0.35 1.26 15.95
N ALA A 107 -1.49 1.64 15.39
CA ALA A 107 -2.76 0.98 15.68
C ALA A 107 -2.76 -0.48 15.24
N ALA A 108 -2.27 -0.79 14.04
CA ALA A 108 -2.19 -2.15 13.54
C ALA A 108 -1.29 -3.05 14.40
N LYS A 109 -0.13 -2.56 14.83
CA LYS A 109 0.76 -3.28 15.76
C LYS A 109 0.09 -3.57 17.10
N HIS A 110 -0.77 -2.67 17.58
CA HIS A 110 -1.51 -2.86 18.82
C HIS A 110 -2.52 -4.01 18.71
N PHE A 111 -3.24 -4.11 17.58
CA PHE A 111 -4.33 -5.07 17.39
C PHE A 111 -3.89 -6.41 16.80
N CYS A 112 -2.88 -6.40 15.97
CA CYS A 112 -2.39 -7.60 15.28
C CYS A 112 -0.88 -7.74 15.49
N PRO A 113 -0.40 -7.96 16.73
CA PRO A 113 1.05 -7.97 17.03
C PRO A 113 1.80 -9.08 16.28
N ASN A 114 1.11 -10.14 15.89
CA ASN A 114 1.69 -11.29 15.17
C ASN A 114 1.49 -11.22 13.65
N VAL A 115 0.81 -10.20 13.14
CA VAL A 115 0.57 -10.05 11.70
C VAL A 115 1.70 -9.24 11.08
N SER A 116 2.20 -9.71 9.95
CA SER A 116 3.16 -8.94 9.15
C SER A 116 2.49 -7.68 8.61
N VAL A 117 2.96 -6.51 9.04
CA VAL A 117 2.49 -5.22 8.53
C VAL A 117 3.46 -4.75 7.46
N LYS A 118 2.96 -4.52 6.25
CA LYS A 118 3.74 -4.03 5.11
C LYS A 118 3.22 -2.69 4.62
N ALA A 119 4.13 -1.84 4.18
CA ALA A 119 3.78 -0.56 3.59
C ALA A 119 3.69 -0.67 2.06
N CYS A 120 2.75 0.06 1.48
CA CYS A 120 2.47 0.00 0.05
C CYS A 120 3.59 0.62 -0.79
N GLN A 121 4.15 -0.15 -1.73
CA GLN A 121 5.21 0.31 -2.64
C GLN A 121 4.78 1.52 -3.50
N PHE A 122 3.52 1.58 -3.91
CA PHE A 122 3.00 2.72 -4.67
C PHE A 122 3.03 4.01 -3.83
N HIS A 123 2.62 3.94 -2.55
CA HIS A 123 2.67 5.09 -1.65
C HIS A 123 4.11 5.51 -1.32
N LEU A 124 5.05 4.56 -1.21
CA LEU A 124 6.47 4.85 -1.11
C LEU A 124 6.95 5.68 -2.30
N SER A 125 6.71 5.17 -3.51
CA SER A 125 7.09 5.84 -4.75
C SER A 125 6.48 7.23 -4.86
N LYS A 126 5.22 7.37 -4.50
CA LYS A 126 4.49 8.66 -4.49
C LYS A 126 5.07 9.64 -3.46
N ALA A 127 5.45 9.17 -2.27
CA ALA A 127 6.08 9.99 -1.24
C ALA A 127 7.46 10.50 -1.70
N TRP A 128 8.28 9.63 -2.25
CA TRP A 128 9.60 10.00 -2.78
C TRP A 128 9.50 10.96 -3.96
N TYR A 129 8.59 10.71 -4.90
CA TYR A 129 8.38 11.64 -6.02
C TYR A 129 7.87 13.02 -5.56
N ARG A 130 6.96 13.06 -4.58
CA ARG A 130 6.52 14.33 -3.97
C ARG A 130 7.67 15.07 -3.31
N LYS A 131 8.59 14.36 -2.67
CA LYS A 131 9.79 14.96 -2.10
C LYS A 131 10.68 15.57 -3.20
N ILE A 132 10.94 14.83 -4.29
CA ILE A 132 11.66 15.32 -5.46
C ILE A 132 11.01 16.60 -6.02
N GLN A 133 9.68 16.64 -6.12
CA GLN A 133 8.93 17.82 -6.55
C GLN A 133 9.12 19.00 -5.57
N SER A 134 9.00 18.75 -4.27
CA SER A 134 9.03 19.80 -3.23
C SER A 134 10.39 20.49 -3.13
N ILE A 135 11.48 19.78 -3.44
CA ILE A 135 12.84 20.35 -3.48
C ILE A 135 13.23 20.93 -4.84
N GLY A 136 12.28 20.94 -5.81
CA GLY A 136 12.45 21.58 -7.11
C GLY A 136 13.27 20.78 -8.12
N LEU A 137 13.29 19.43 -8.02
CA LEU A 137 13.96 18.53 -8.96
C LEU A 137 13.00 17.87 -9.96
N ALA A 138 11.72 18.32 -10.05
CA ALA A 138 10.74 17.67 -10.90
C ALA A 138 11.06 17.74 -12.41
N LYS A 139 11.70 18.82 -12.88
CA LYS A 139 12.16 18.97 -14.27
C LYS A 139 13.33 18.05 -14.55
N GLU A 140 14.32 18.08 -13.65
CA GLU A 140 15.52 17.24 -13.71
C GLU A 140 15.16 15.74 -13.75
N TYR A 141 14.28 15.30 -12.84
CA TYR A 141 13.82 13.90 -12.77
C TYR A 141 13.18 13.38 -14.07
N LYS A 142 12.57 14.27 -14.86
CA LYS A 142 11.94 13.94 -16.15
C LYS A 142 12.89 13.96 -17.32
N ASP A 143 14.06 14.54 -17.17
CA ASP A 143 15.08 14.59 -18.19
C ASP A 143 15.72 13.22 -18.35
N LYS A 144 15.61 12.64 -19.55
CA LYS A 144 16.15 11.30 -19.85
C LYS A 144 17.66 11.28 -20.04
N GLU A 145 18.26 12.43 -20.30
CA GLU A 145 19.70 12.57 -20.53
C GLU A 145 20.45 12.99 -19.25
N SER A 146 19.74 13.23 -18.16
CA SER A 146 20.34 13.70 -16.92
C SER A 146 20.83 12.54 -16.05
N PRO A 147 22.15 12.48 -15.73
CA PRO A 147 22.69 11.52 -14.76
C PRO A 147 22.06 11.66 -13.37
N THR A 148 21.71 12.89 -12.97
CA THR A 148 21.02 13.15 -11.70
C THR A 148 19.62 12.52 -11.69
N ALA A 149 18.89 12.56 -12.82
CA ALA A 149 17.60 11.91 -12.93
C ALA A 149 17.71 10.39 -12.76
N ASP A 150 18.70 9.79 -13.38
CA ASP A 150 18.91 8.35 -13.28
C ASP A 150 19.33 7.95 -11.86
N TRP A 151 20.19 8.72 -11.23
CA TRP A 151 20.56 8.51 -9.83
C TRP A 151 19.34 8.61 -8.90
N LEU A 152 18.48 9.62 -9.05
CA LEU A 152 17.23 9.74 -8.27
C LEU A 152 16.29 8.56 -8.47
N LYS A 153 16.18 8.05 -9.70
CA LYS A 153 15.30 6.91 -10.02
C LYS A 153 15.79 5.61 -9.39
N VAL A 154 17.09 5.39 -9.29
CA VAL A 154 17.66 4.14 -8.75
C VAL A 154 17.19 3.86 -7.32
N PHE A 155 16.92 4.88 -6.51
CA PHE A 155 16.39 4.71 -5.16
C PHE A 155 15.11 3.85 -5.10
N PHE A 156 14.24 3.95 -6.11
CA PHE A 156 12.98 3.19 -6.15
C PHE A 156 13.22 1.67 -6.24
N GLY A 157 14.37 1.26 -6.77
CA GLY A 157 14.78 -0.14 -6.85
C GLY A 157 15.19 -0.74 -5.50
N LEU A 158 15.53 0.08 -4.49
CA LEU A 158 15.85 -0.39 -3.14
C LEU A 158 14.72 -1.26 -2.53
N SER A 159 13.48 -1.01 -2.95
CA SER A 159 12.33 -1.78 -2.47
C SER A 159 12.36 -3.27 -2.87
N PHE A 160 13.25 -3.69 -3.75
CA PHE A 160 13.41 -5.09 -4.18
C PHE A 160 14.53 -5.85 -3.49
N LEU A 161 15.28 -5.18 -2.60
CA LEU A 161 16.30 -5.82 -1.77
C LEU A 161 15.70 -6.51 -0.55
N GLU A 162 16.46 -7.42 0.05
CA GLU A 162 16.20 -7.83 1.42
C GLU A 162 16.35 -6.62 2.35
N PRO A 163 15.50 -6.48 3.38
CA PRO A 163 15.56 -5.33 4.29
C PRO A 163 16.94 -5.06 4.89
N VAL A 164 17.70 -6.11 5.15
CA VAL A 164 19.05 -6.02 5.74
C VAL A 164 20.10 -5.45 4.78
N GLU A 165 19.86 -5.52 3.47
CA GLU A 165 20.79 -5.05 2.44
C GLU A 165 20.57 -3.57 2.08
N VAL A 166 19.42 -2.99 2.47
CA VAL A 166 18.98 -1.67 2.01
C VAL A 166 19.93 -0.57 2.47
N GLU A 167 20.27 -0.55 3.76
CA GLU A 167 21.12 0.51 4.32
C GLU A 167 22.53 0.45 3.73
N GLU A 168 23.07 -0.74 3.61
CA GLU A 168 24.40 -0.95 3.02
C GLU A 168 24.42 -0.53 1.53
N CYS A 169 23.41 -0.94 0.75
CA CYS A 169 23.28 -0.51 -0.64
C CYS A 169 23.14 1.02 -0.76
N PHE A 170 22.35 1.62 0.12
CA PHE A 170 22.18 3.07 0.12
C PHE A 170 23.50 3.79 0.35
N VAL A 171 24.26 3.40 1.39
CA VAL A 171 25.48 4.08 1.81
C VAL A 171 26.63 3.85 0.84
N PHE A 172 26.89 2.58 0.50
CA PHE A 172 28.10 2.24 -0.24
C PHE A 172 27.89 2.20 -1.76
N ASP A 173 26.70 1.85 -2.24
CA ASP A 173 26.49 1.72 -3.68
C ASP A 173 25.85 2.97 -4.30
N LEU A 174 24.86 3.60 -3.63
CA LEU A 174 24.15 4.73 -4.22
C LEU A 174 24.72 6.08 -3.81
N PHE A 175 25.02 6.29 -2.52
CA PHE A 175 25.49 7.58 -2.06
C PHE A 175 26.93 7.90 -2.51
N SER A 176 27.77 6.87 -2.74
CA SER A 176 29.10 7.02 -3.31
C SER A 176 29.09 7.57 -4.76
N GLU A 177 28.00 7.34 -5.49
CA GLU A 177 27.78 7.85 -6.86
C GLU A 177 26.93 9.15 -6.86
N ALA A 178 26.79 9.84 -5.72
CA ALA A 178 25.92 11.01 -5.62
C ALA A 178 26.40 12.14 -6.55
N PRO A 179 25.50 12.76 -7.33
CA PRO A 179 25.86 13.88 -8.18
C PRO A 179 26.22 15.11 -7.34
N ASP A 180 27.04 16.00 -7.89
CA ASP A 180 27.36 17.31 -7.29
C ASP A 180 26.13 18.25 -7.40
N CYS A 181 25.09 17.91 -6.62
CA CYS A 181 23.82 18.62 -6.60
C CYS A 181 23.27 18.64 -5.17
N GLU A 182 23.33 19.78 -4.52
CA GLU A 182 22.85 19.95 -3.14
C GLU A 182 21.41 19.47 -2.94
N LYS A 183 20.53 19.68 -3.93
CA LYS A 183 19.15 19.24 -3.87
C LYS A 183 19.03 17.70 -3.92
N ALA A 184 19.86 17.05 -4.72
CA ALA A 184 19.89 15.58 -4.79
C ALA A 184 20.35 14.99 -3.44
N VAL A 185 21.36 15.59 -2.82
CA VAL A 185 21.81 15.21 -1.46
C VAL A 185 20.68 15.41 -0.43
N LYS A 186 19.93 16.52 -0.49
CA LYS A 186 18.74 16.72 0.39
C LYS A 186 17.66 15.67 0.20
N PHE A 187 17.51 15.13 -1.01
CA PHE A 187 16.61 13.99 -1.23
C PHE A 187 17.15 12.73 -0.56
N ALA A 188 18.44 12.43 -0.75
CA ALA A 188 19.07 11.27 -0.12
C ALA A 188 18.98 11.33 1.41
N ASP A 189 19.26 12.47 2.01
CA ASP A 189 19.12 12.69 3.47
C ASP A 189 17.70 12.41 3.97
N TYR A 190 16.70 12.86 3.20
CA TYR A 190 15.31 12.57 3.54
C TYR A 190 15.01 11.06 3.48
N VAL A 191 15.49 10.38 2.43
CA VAL A 191 15.28 8.93 2.28
C VAL A 191 16.00 8.18 3.41
N LEU A 192 17.24 8.54 3.69
CA LEU A 192 18.03 7.93 4.77
C LEU A 192 17.30 8.02 6.12
N LYS A 193 16.96 9.24 6.54
CA LYS A 193 16.37 9.51 7.86
C LYS A 193 14.96 8.96 8.02
N THR A 194 14.20 8.92 6.94
CA THR A 194 12.78 8.54 7.02
C THR A 194 12.55 7.05 6.76
N TYR A 195 13.38 6.42 5.91
CA TYR A 195 13.08 5.09 5.39
C TYR A 195 14.22 4.06 5.52
N VAL A 196 15.48 4.48 5.58
CA VAL A 196 16.61 3.56 5.43
C VAL A 196 17.31 3.25 6.74
N CYS A 197 17.61 4.26 7.56
CA CYS A 197 18.38 4.07 8.78
C CYS A 197 17.70 3.04 9.71
N SER A 198 18.31 1.87 9.88
CA SER A 198 17.71 0.72 10.56
C SER A 198 17.31 1.03 12.02
N ASP A 199 18.07 1.90 12.69
CA ASP A 199 17.88 2.18 14.12
C ASP A 199 16.92 3.35 14.40
N SER A 200 16.69 4.23 13.41
CA SER A 200 16.00 5.51 13.68
C SER A 200 14.97 5.93 12.62
N ALA A 201 14.86 5.19 11.50
CA ALA A 201 13.91 5.55 10.48
C ALA A 201 12.46 5.41 10.96
N VAL A 202 11.64 6.39 10.60
CA VAL A 202 10.20 6.37 10.90
C VAL A 202 9.51 5.15 10.27
N PHE A 203 9.94 4.80 9.08
CA PHE A 203 9.46 3.65 8.31
C PHE A 203 10.66 2.79 7.87
N PRO A 204 11.16 1.90 8.74
CA PRO A 204 12.36 1.12 8.46
C PRO A 204 12.17 0.13 7.31
N PRO A 205 13.26 -0.34 6.66
CA PRO A 205 13.21 -1.22 5.49
C PRO A 205 12.36 -2.47 5.66
N GLN A 206 12.23 -3.00 6.86
CA GLN A 206 11.45 -4.20 7.18
C GLN A 206 9.99 -4.14 6.77
N ILE A 207 9.42 -2.92 6.66
CA ILE A 207 8.02 -2.76 6.30
C ILE A 207 7.78 -2.49 4.81
N TRP A 208 8.81 -2.08 4.04
CA TRP A 208 8.61 -1.69 2.64
C TRP A 208 9.58 -2.34 1.64
N ALA A 209 10.73 -2.86 2.09
CA ALA A 209 11.65 -3.61 1.25
C ALA A 209 11.34 -5.11 1.36
N GLU A 210 11.35 -5.79 0.25
CA GLU A 210 11.08 -7.21 0.18
C GLU A 210 11.64 -7.80 -1.11
N SER A 211 12.45 -8.84 -1.00
CA SER A 211 12.97 -9.55 -2.16
C SER A 211 11.96 -10.50 -2.80
N ASN A 212 10.91 -10.92 -2.06
CA ASN A 212 9.86 -11.75 -2.63
C ASN A 212 9.09 -11.01 -3.73
N ILE A 213 9.36 -11.35 -4.97
CA ILE A 213 8.78 -10.72 -6.16
C ILE A 213 7.37 -11.21 -6.51
N GLU A 214 6.92 -12.32 -5.93
CA GLU A 214 5.59 -12.88 -6.16
C GLU A 214 4.53 -12.21 -5.29
N GLY A 215 4.95 -11.53 -4.23
CA GLY A 215 4.08 -10.81 -3.31
C GLY A 215 3.44 -9.58 -3.97
N ILE A 216 2.17 -9.34 -3.64
CA ILE A 216 1.51 -8.09 -4.03
C ILE A 216 1.94 -7.00 -3.06
N ARG A 217 2.48 -5.92 -3.61
CA ARG A 217 3.10 -4.83 -2.87
C ARG A 217 2.37 -3.51 -2.96
N THR A 218 1.24 -3.48 -3.67
CA THR A 218 0.58 -2.21 -3.98
C THR A 218 -0.88 -2.23 -3.56
N THR A 219 -1.38 -1.11 -3.06
CA THR A 219 -2.80 -0.88 -2.81
C THR A 219 -3.53 -0.39 -4.07
N ASN A 220 -2.99 -0.64 -5.27
CA ASN A 220 -3.61 -0.22 -6.53
C ASN A 220 -5.07 -0.65 -6.65
N GLY A 221 -5.42 -1.82 -6.10
CA GLY A 221 -6.80 -2.30 -6.04
C GLY A 221 -7.69 -1.40 -5.18
N CYS A 222 -7.18 -0.88 -4.06
CA CYS A 222 -7.90 0.07 -3.19
C CYS A 222 -8.04 1.43 -3.88
N GLU A 223 -6.97 1.97 -4.45
CA GLU A 223 -7.03 3.25 -5.18
C GLU A 223 -7.95 3.18 -6.41
N SER A 224 -7.87 2.10 -7.19
CA SER A 224 -8.78 1.87 -8.30
C SER A 224 -10.24 1.82 -7.84
N PHE A 225 -10.49 1.16 -6.72
CA PHE A 225 -11.81 1.17 -6.09
C PHE A 225 -12.24 2.59 -5.68
N HIS A 226 -11.38 3.36 -4.99
CA HIS A 226 -11.70 4.73 -4.59
C HIS A 226 -12.01 5.63 -5.78
N ASN A 227 -11.26 5.51 -6.88
CA ASN A 227 -11.52 6.24 -8.11
C ASN A 227 -12.87 5.84 -8.75
N GLN A 228 -13.14 4.53 -8.86
CA GLN A 228 -14.40 4.03 -9.38
C GLN A 228 -15.59 4.41 -8.48
N PHE A 229 -15.44 4.29 -7.17
CA PHE A 229 -16.47 4.68 -6.21
C PHE A 229 -16.74 6.19 -6.27
N GLY A 230 -15.65 6.99 -6.34
CA GLY A 230 -15.75 8.44 -6.49
C GLY A 230 -16.48 8.89 -7.76
N SER A 231 -16.27 8.20 -8.87
CA SER A 231 -16.96 8.51 -10.14
C SER A 231 -18.48 8.28 -10.10
N MET A 232 -18.99 7.61 -9.05
CA MET A 232 -20.43 7.44 -8.85
C MET A 232 -21.12 8.67 -8.26
N PHE A 233 -20.36 9.70 -7.85
CA PHE A 233 -20.88 10.92 -7.24
C PHE A 233 -20.66 12.14 -8.15
N TYR A 234 -21.62 13.04 -8.20
CA TYR A 234 -21.50 14.30 -8.93
C TYR A 234 -20.60 15.33 -8.23
N SER A 235 -20.46 15.23 -6.90
CA SER A 235 -19.67 16.14 -6.09
C SER A 235 -18.87 15.42 -5.02
N THR A 236 -17.86 16.10 -4.50
CA THR A 236 -17.12 15.66 -3.31
C THR A 236 -18.01 15.71 -2.07
N HIS A 237 -17.69 14.94 -1.05
CA HIS A 237 -18.39 14.89 0.22
C HIS A 237 -19.92 14.70 0.07
N PRO A 238 -20.37 13.57 -0.54
CA PRO A 238 -21.78 13.30 -0.75
C PRO A 238 -22.55 13.25 0.57
N ASN A 239 -23.87 13.46 0.50
CA ASN A 239 -24.69 13.22 1.67
C ASN A 239 -24.71 11.73 2.04
N ILE A 240 -25.01 11.43 3.31
CA ILE A 240 -24.94 10.07 3.84
C ILE A 240 -25.91 9.11 3.13
N PHE A 241 -27.08 9.57 2.70
CA PHE A 241 -28.08 8.70 2.04
C PHE A 241 -27.62 8.26 0.65
N ASP A 242 -27.06 9.18 -0.15
CA ASP A 242 -26.47 8.87 -1.44
C ASP A 242 -25.25 7.95 -1.28
N PHE A 243 -24.41 8.23 -0.29
CA PHE A 243 -23.26 7.42 0.05
C PHE A 243 -23.68 5.97 0.34
N LEU A 244 -24.63 5.75 1.24
CA LEU A 244 -25.14 4.42 1.58
C LEU A 244 -25.79 3.70 0.39
N LYS A 245 -26.51 4.44 -0.47
CA LYS A 245 -27.10 3.90 -1.70
C LYS A 245 -26.00 3.37 -2.64
N LYS A 246 -24.90 4.11 -2.80
CA LYS A 246 -23.77 3.68 -3.66
C LYS A 246 -23.04 2.48 -3.05
N ILE A 247 -22.85 2.43 -1.73
CA ILE A 247 -22.29 1.23 -1.06
C ILE A 247 -23.17 0.00 -1.33
N LYS A 248 -24.49 0.13 -1.19
CA LYS A 248 -25.42 -0.99 -1.49
C LYS A 248 -25.28 -1.49 -2.93
N CYS A 249 -25.20 -0.58 -3.90
CA CYS A 249 -24.98 -0.95 -5.31
C CYS A 249 -23.62 -1.65 -5.51
N THR A 250 -22.60 -1.18 -4.81
CA THR A 250 -21.24 -1.76 -4.89
C THR A 250 -21.20 -3.17 -4.29
N GLN A 251 -21.98 -3.44 -3.24
CA GLN A 251 -21.99 -4.73 -2.55
C GLN A 251 -22.41 -5.89 -3.46
N THR A 252 -23.29 -5.66 -4.45
CA THR A 252 -23.63 -6.68 -5.45
C THR A 252 -22.41 -7.12 -6.25
N LYS A 253 -21.57 -6.16 -6.68
CA LYS A 253 -20.32 -6.45 -7.37
C LYS A 253 -19.33 -7.18 -6.44
N THR A 254 -19.30 -6.83 -5.17
CA THR A 254 -18.48 -7.51 -4.16
C THR A 254 -18.83 -8.99 -4.04
N TYR A 255 -20.11 -9.33 -3.99
CA TYR A 255 -20.55 -10.74 -3.95
C TYR A 255 -20.14 -11.52 -5.20
N LEU A 256 -20.21 -10.91 -6.37
CA LEU A 256 -19.74 -11.53 -7.61
C LEU A 256 -18.23 -11.76 -7.57
N LYS A 257 -17.45 -10.78 -7.09
CA LYS A 257 -16.00 -10.92 -6.90
C LYS A 257 -15.66 -12.05 -5.93
N ILE A 258 -16.31 -12.12 -4.76
CA ILE A 258 -16.11 -13.21 -3.78
C ILE A 258 -16.35 -14.58 -4.43
N ARG A 259 -17.39 -14.73 -5.24
CA ARG A 259 -17.66 -15.98 -5.97
C ARG A 259 -16.57 -16.27 -7.01
N ALA A 260 -16.10 -15.25 -7.70
CA ALA A 260 -15.06 -15.38 -8.73
C ALA A 260 -13.69 -15.77 -8.15
N THR A 261 -13.39 -15.45 -6.88
CA THR A 261 -12.13 -15.85 -6.23
C THR A 261 -11.99 -17.38 -6.04
N LYS A 262 -13.05 -18.17 -6.29
CA LYS A 262 -12.96 -19.64 -6.26
C LYS A 262 -12.10 -20.19 -7.40
N THR A 263 -11.95 -19.44 -8.48
CA THR A 263 -11.13 -19.82 -9.63
C THR A 263 -10.00 -18.80 -9.78
N PRO A 264 -8.73 -19.24 -9.82
CA PRO A 264 -7.61 -18.33 -10.06
C PRO A 264 -7.78 -17.59 -11.39
N VAL A 265 -7.57 -16.28 -11.37
CA VAL A 265 -7.58 -15.47 -12.59
C VAL A 265 -6.18 -15.50 -13.20
N LEU A 266 -6.11 -15.80 -14.48
CA LEU A 266 -4.85 -15.68 -15.22
C LEU A 266 -4.47 -14.21 -15.32
N LEU A 267 -3.27 -13.87 -14.84
CA LEU A 267 -2.70 -12.54 -15.03
C LEU A 267 -2.69 -12.15 -16.51
N ALA A 268 -2.89 -10.88 -16.81
CA ALA A 268 -2.72 -10.37 -18.17
C ALA A 268 -1.31 -10.69 -18.70
N LYS A 269 -1.17 -10.82 -20.01
CA LYS A 269 0.13 -11.16 -20.64
C LYS A 269 1.24 -10.22 -20.19
N ARG A 270 0.99 -8.92 -20.18
CA ARG A 270 1.94 -7.88 -19.72
C ARG A 270 2.38 -8.11 -18.27
N ASP A 271 1.46 -8.43 -17.37
CA ASP A 271 1.79 -8.62 -15.95
C ASP A 271 2.61 -9.90 -15.75
N ARG A 272 2.32 -10.96 -16.51
CA ARG A 272 3.13 -12.18 -16.52
C ARG A 272 4.57 -11.93 -17.00
N GLU A 273 4.73 -11.12 -18.05
CA GLU A 273 6.05 -10.73 -18.59
C GLU A 273 6.84 -9.92 -17.55
N ILE A 274 6.18 -9.00 -16.83
CA ILE A 274 6.81 -8.24 -15.74
C ILE A 274 7.25 -9.17 -14.59
N VAL A 275 6.39 -10.09 -14.16
CA VAL A 275 6.72 -11.06 -13.11
C VAL A 275 7.87 -11.95 -13.54
N GLN A 276 7.84 -12.46 -14.77
CA GLN A 276 8.93 -13.28 -15.32
C GLN A 276 10.25 -12.50 -15.34
N LYS A 277 10.23 -11.25 -15.77
CA LYS A 277 11.42 -10.40 -15.80
C LYS A 277 12.01 -10.16 -14.40
N LYS A 278 11.14 -9.94 -13.41
CA LYS A 278 11.56 -9.82 -12.02
C LYS A 278 12.28 -11.09 -11.54
N ARG A 279 11.72 -12.28 -11.83
CA ARG A 279 12.32 -13.56 -11.46
C ARG A 279 13.70 -13.73 -12.09
N GLU A 280 13.83 -13.47 -13.38
CA GLU A 280 15.11 -13.58 -14.09
C GLU A 280 16.19 -12.68 -13.45
N LEU A 281 15.85 -11.42 -13.13
CA LEU A 281 16.78 -10.48 -12.50
C LEU A 281 17.14 -10.91 -11.08
N GLN A 282 16.18 -11.41 -10.31
CA GLN A 282 16.44 -11.92 -8.97
C GLN A 282 17.33 -13.15 -8.98
N ASP A 283 17.10 -14.08 -9.90
CA ASP A 283 17.94 -15.27 -10.05
C ASP A 283 19.37 -14.90 -10.45
N GLN A 284 19.55 -13.96 -11.37
CA GLN A 284 20.87 -13.44 -11.74
C GLN A 284 21.59 -12.81 -10.54
N TYR A 285 20.86 -12.04 -9.71
CA TYR A 285 21.43 -11.46 -8.50
C TYR A 285 21.83 -12.54 -7.48
N LYS A 286 20.93 -13.47 -7.16
CA LYS A 286 21.19 -14.57 -6.23
C LYS A 286 22.36 -15.48 -6.66
N ASN A 287 22.55 -15.65 -7.96
CA ASN A 287 23.64 -16.44 -8.54
C ASN A 287 24.95 -15.64 -8.71
N GLY A 288 25.02 -14.40 -8.22
CA GLY A 288 26.21 -13.54 -8.32
C GLY A 288 26.55 -13.06 -9.73
N GLN A 289 25.62 -13.16 -10.69
CA GLN A 289 25.78 -12.67 -12.06
C GLN A 289 25.54 -11.16 -12.18
N LEU A 290 24.85 -10.57 -11.21
CA LEU A 290 24.64 -9.14 -11.06
C LEU A 290 25.15 -8.71 -9.68
N SER A 291 25.84 -7.59 -9.63
CA SER A 291 26.11 -6.91 -8.36
C SER A 291 24.80 -6.33 -7.80
N ARG A 292 24.81 -6.00 -6.51
CA ARG A 292 23.64 -5.41 -5.83
C ARG A 292 23.15 -4.12 -6.52
N VAL A 293 24.07 -3.23 -6.87
CA VAL A 293 23.74 -1.98 -7.53
C VAL A 293 23.18 -2.20 -8.95
N GLU A 294 23.73 -3.16 -9.70
CA GLU A 294 23.21 -3.51 -11.03
C GLU A 294 21.81 -4.10 -10.95
N TYR A 295 21.55 -4.96 -9.95
CA TYR A 295 20.22 -5.49 -9.71
C TYR A 295 19.20 -4.38 -9.41
N VAL A 296 19.52 -3.48 -8.49
CA VAL A 296 18.67 -2.33 -8.13
C VAL A 296 18.42 -1.44 -9.36
N LYS A 297 19.47 -1.09 -10.13
CA LYS A 297 19.34 -0.33 -11.39
C LYS A 297 18.42 -1.03 -12.39
N GLN A 298 18.59 -2.33 -12.61
CA GLN A 298 17.76 -3.08 -13.56
C GLN A 298 16.31 -3.22 -13.09
N MET A 299 16.05 -3.44 -11.80
CA MET A 299 14.70 -3.46 -11.24
C MET A 299 14.01 -2.10 -11.41
N THR A 300 14.73 -1.01 -11.23
CA THR A 300 14.18 0.35 -11.46
C THR A 300 13.80 0.57 -12.92
N PHE A 301 14.75 0.39 -13.84
CA PHE A 301 14.58 0.83 -15.23
C PHE A 301 13.81 -0.15 -16.11
N LYS A 302 13.87 -1.45 -15.81
CA LYS A 302 13.21 -2.48 -16.63
C LYS A 302 11.87 -2.97 -16.08
N VAL A 303 11.59 -2.68 -14.80
CA VAL A 303 10.41 -3.18 -14.10
C VAL A 303 9.48 -2.07 -13.65
N LEU A 304 10.00 -1.06 -12.93
CA LEU A 304 9.19 0.06 -12.41
C LEU A 304 8.91 1.14 -13.46
N SER A 305 9.78 1.28 -14.44
CA SER A 305 9.65 2.23 -15.54
C SER A 305 9.45 1.50 -16.86
N PRO A 306 8.36 0.78 -17.07
CA PRO A 306 8.07 0.23 -18.38
C PRO A 306 7.89 1.40 -19.35
N SER A 307 8.65 1.38 -20.42
CA SER A 307 8.62 2.30 -21.57
C SER A 307 7.23 2.58 -22.10
#